data_129845bef2fef52f275190894102b4b0
#
_entry.id   129845bef2fef52f275190894102b4b0
#
_cell.length_a   1.000
_cell.length_b   1.000
_cell.length_c   1.000
_cell.angle_alpha   90.00
_cell.angle_beta   90.00
_cell.angle_gamma   90.00
#
_symmetry.space_group_name_H-M   'P 1'
#
loop_
_entity.id
_entity.type
_entity.pdbx_description
1 polymer ?
#
loop_
_entity_poly.entity_id
_entity_poly.type
_entity_poly.pdbx_seq_one_letter_code
_entity_poly.pdbx_strand_id
1 'polypeptide(L)'
;MSQYMITVWHAPGVHAAGTAYESEEDMQAAFARVDDFNRMLMDSGAFVAAGGLTPPEEARVVDAVAASDAGQAAAQAEVREGTLAQGDMALGGYWIVEAADDAAARGLAAQGSYACGQPMEVRRLQG
;
A
#
# COMPACT_ATOMS: atom_id res chain seq x y z
N MET A 1 13.51 11.84 -13.95
CA MET A 1 12.41 11.65 -13.00
C MET A 1 12.77 10.59 -11.97
N SER A 2 12.22 10.69 -10.80
CA SER A 2 12.42 9.69 -9.75
C SER A 2 11.16 8.86 -9.58
N GLN A 3 11.33 7.66 -9.02
CA GLN A 3 10.21 6.81 -8.67
C GLN A 3 9.85 6.99 -7.20
N TYR A 4 8.56 6.92 -6.91
CA TYR A 4 8.00 7.08 -5.58
C TYR A 4 7.05 5.93 -5.28
N MET A 5 7.07 5.46 -4.05
CA MET A 5 6.10 4.49 -3.57
C MET A 5 5.03 5.23 -2.79
N ILE A 6 3.79 5.00 -3.17
CA ILE A 6 2.60 5.53 -2.48
C ILE A 6 1.91 4.34 -1.83
N THR A 7 1.83 4.35 -0.51
CA THR A 7 1.21 3.25 0.24
C THR A 7 -0.11 3.68 0.84
N VAL A 8 -1.08 2.76 0.77
CA VAL A 8 -2.45 2.97 1.24
C VAL A 8 -2.59 2.33 2.61
N TRP A 9 -3.12 3.08 3.58
CA TRP A 9 -3.27 2.62 4.96
C TRP A 9 -4.74 2.69 5.38
N HIS A 10 -5.19 1.72 6.16
CA HIS A 10 -6.55 1.69 6.68
C HIS A 10 -6.57 1.10 8.09
N ALA A 11 -7.67 1.35 8.82
CA ALA A 11 -7.84 0.80 10.15
C ALA A 11 -7.91 -0.73 10.12
N PRO A 12 -7.37 -1.42 11.14
CA PRO A 12 -7.48 -2.87 11.24
C PRO A 12 -8.92 -3.33 11.20
N GLY A 13 -9.18 -4.44 10.50
CA GLY A 13 -10.51 -5.03 10.38
C GLY A 13 -11.40 -4.43 9.31
N VAL A 14 -11.11 -3.24 8.84
CA VAL A 14 -11.89 -2.58 7.78
C VAL A 14 -11.95 -3.45 6.52
N HIS A 15 -10.82 -3.98 6.10
CA HIS A 15 -10.72 -4.81 4.91
C HIS A 15 -11.49 -6.12 5.07
N ALA A 16 -11.25 -6.82 6.18
CA ALA A 16 -11.86 -8.13 6.45
C ALA A 16 -13.38 -8.02 6.64
N ALA A 17 -13.83 -6.93 7.25
CA ALA A 17 -15.25 -6.70 7.51
C ALA A 17 -16.02 -6.20 6.27
N GLY A 18 -15.32 -5.83 5.20
CA GLY A 18 -15.94 -5.21 4.05
C GLY A 18 -16.50 -3.82 4.34
N THR A 19 -15.98 -3.17 5.39
CA THR A 19 -16.51 -1.90 5.91
C THR A 19 -15.64 -0.70 5.57
N ALA A 20 -14.79 -0.81 4.55
CA ALA A 20 -13.99 0.32 4.07
C ALA A 20 -14.87 1.48 3.59
N TYR A 21 -16.09 1.19 3.18
CA TYR A 21 -17.07 2.16 2.70
C TYR A 21 -18.41 1.92 3.39
N GLU A 22 -19.19 2.99 3.55
CA GLU A 22 -20.46 2.94 4.27
C GLU A 22 -21.55 2.14 3.55
N SER A 23 -21.47 2.05 2.22
CA SER A 23 -22.46 1.33 1.41
C SER A 23 -21.82 0.74 0.17
N GLU A 24 -22.56 -0.16 -0.49
CA GLU A 24 -22.14 -0.71 -1.77
C GLU A 24 -22.03 0.38 -2.85
N GLU A 25 -22.92 1.37 -2.83
CA GLU A 25 -22.86 2.51 -3.74
C GLU A 25 -21.56 3.29 -3.55
N ASP A 26 -21.18 3.56 -2.30
CA ASP A 26 -19.95 4.26 -1.96
C ASP A 26 -18.73 3.46 -2.42
N MET A 27 -18.78 2.15 -2.26
CA MET A 27 -17.73 1.25 -2.71
C MET A 27 -17.58 1.29 -4.24
N GLN A 28 -18.70 1.23 -4.97
CA GLN A 28 -18.68 1.29 -6.43
C GLN A 28 -18.17 2.65 -6.91
N ALA A 29 -18.58 3.73 -6.26
CA ALA A 29 -18.10 5.07 -6.58
C ALA A 29 -16.58 5.19 -6.33
N ALA A 30 -16.08 4.61 -5.25
CA ALA A 30 -14.65 4.60 -4.96
C ALA A 30 -13.87 3.80 -6.01
N PHE A 31 -14.38 2.64 -6.42
CA PHE A 31 -13.76 1.83 -7.47
C PHE A 31 -13.67 2.61 -8.78
N ALA A 32 -14.74 3.35 -9.14
CA ALA A 32 -14.74 4.18 -10.35
C ALA A 32 -13.68 5.29 -10.26
N ARG A 33 -13.56 5.93 -9.09
CA ARG A 33 -12.53 6.97 -8.87
C ARG A 33 -11.12 6.40 -8.97
N VAL A 34 -10.89 5.20 -8.42
CA VAL A 34 -9.60 4.52 -8.50
C VAL A 34 -9.27 4.14 -9.94
N ASP A 35 -10.25 3.66 -10.69
CA ASP A 35 -10.07 3.36 -12.12
C ASP A 35 -9.66 4.62 -12.89
N ASP A 36 -10.32 5.74 -12.63
CA ASP A 36 -10.00 7.03 -13.27
C ASP A 36 -8.59 7.48 -12.89
N PHE A 37 -8.22 7.33 -11.62
CA PHE A 37 -6.88 7.67 -11.14
C PHE A 37 -5.82 6.80 -11.84
N ASN A 38 -6.03 5.50 -11.92
CA ASN A 38 -5.12 4.59 -12.62
C ASN A 38 -4.97 4.96 -14.08
N ARG A 39 -6.08 5.28 -14.73
CA ARG A 39 -6.07 5.68 -16.14
C ARG A 39 -5.30 6.97 -16.35
N MET A 40 -5.47 7.94 -15.47
CA MET A 40 -4.73 9.20 -15.50
C MET A 40 -3.22 8.95 -15.35
N LEU A 41 -2.82 8.08 -14.42
CA LEU A 41 -1.42 7.70 -14.24
C LEU A 41 -0.84 7.06 -15.50
N MET A 42 -1.59 6.16 -16.12
CA MET A 42 -1.16 5.48 -17.35
C MET A 42 -1.04 6.47 -18.51
N ASP A 43 -2.04 7.32 -18.68
CA ASP A 43 -2.07 8.29 -19.78
C ASP A 43 -0.95 9.33 -19.67
N SER A 44 -0.57 9.71 -18.46
CA SER A 44 0.51 10.67 -18.22
C SER A 44 1.90 10.03 -18.22
N GLY A 45 1.99 8.72 -18.28
CA GLY A 45 3.27 8.00 -18.20
C GLY A 45 3.81 7.85 -16.77
N ALA A 46 3.05 8.24 -15.76
CA ALA A 46 3.49 8.18 -14.36
C ALA A 46 3.38 6.78 -13.75
N PHE A 47 2.52 5.93 -14.31
CA PHE A 47 2.27 4.59 -13.74
C PHE A 47 3.46 3.66 -13.93
N VAL A 48 3.94 3.05 -12.85
CA VAL A 48 4.95 2.00 -12.92
C VAL A 48 4.35 0.66 -12.49
N ALA A 49 3.72 0.63 -11.30
CA ALA A 49 3.11 -0.58 -10.77
C ALA A 49 2.06 -0.21 -9.73
N ALA A 50 1.15 -1.13 -9.45
CA ALA A 50 0.17 -0.97 -8.39
C ALA A 50 -0.31 -2.35 -7.94
N GLY A 51 -0.80 -2.44 -6.71
CA GLY A 51 -1.38 -3.67 -6.20
C GLY A 51 -2.15 -3.43 -4.91
N GLY A 52 -3.23 -4.17 -4.74
CA GLY A 52 -3.92 -4.28 -3.47
C GLY A 52 -3.41 -5.50 -2.73
N LEU A 53 -3.37 -5.41 -1.41
CA LEU A 53 -2.96 -6.52 -0.56
C LEU A 53 -4.19 -7.25 -0.03
N THR A 54 -4.03 -8.55 0.24
CA THR A 54 -5.04 -9.32 0.96
C THR A 54 -5.14 -8.78 2.40
N PRO A 55 -6.22 -9.13 3.15
CA PRO A 55 -6.39 -8.60 4.50
C PRO A 55 -5.20 -8.85 5.41
N PRO A 56 -4.95 -7.95 6.39
CA PRO A 56 -3.81 -8.09 7.30
C PRO A 56 -3.78 -9.41 8.07
N GLU A 57 -4.92 -10.05 8.27
CA GLU A 57 -5.04 -11.35 8.93
C GLU A 57 -4.32 -12.45 8.16
N GLU A 58 -4.12 -12.26 6.86
CA GLU A 58 -3.38 -13.22 6.02
C GLU A 58 -1.89 -12.94 5.97
N ALA A 59 -1.44 -11.86 6.61
CA ALA A 59 -0.03 -11.53 6.66
C ALA A 59 0.76 -12.53 7.48
N ARG A 60 2.03 -12.67 7.17
CA ARG A 60 2.98 -13.48 7.93
C ARG A 60 4.24 -12.65 8.14
N VAL A 61 4.74 -12.69 9.37
CA VAL A 61 6.04 -12.11 9.69
C VAL A 61 7.07 -13.21 9.63
N VAL A 62 8.10 -12.99 8.84
CA VAL A 62 9.21 -13.93 8.70
C VAL A 62 10.47 -13.22 9.19
N ASP A 63 11.10 -13.77 10.22
CA ASP A 63 12.24 -13.13 10.86
C ASP A 63 13.39 -14.13 10.99
N ALA A 64 14.43 -13.90 10.24
CA ALA A 64 15.63 -14.72 10.25
C ALA A 64 16.83 -14.02 10.91
N VAL A 65 16.60 -12.91 11.61
CA VAL A 65 17.68 -12.11 12.20
C VAL A 65 18.45 -12.94 13.24
N ALA A 66 17.75 -13.61 14.16
CA ALA A 66 18.40 -14.46 15.16
C ALA A 66 19.15 -15.63 14.53
N ALA A 67 18.57 -16.25 13.50
CA ALA A 67 19.22 -17.32 12.77
C ALA A 67 20.50 -16.84 12.09
N SER A 68 20.46 -15.68 11.45
CA SER A 68 21.62 -15.07 10.81
C SER A 68 22.72 -14.77 11.83
N ASP A 69 22.36 -14.17 12.97
CA ASP A 69 23.33 -13.86 14.04
C ASP A 69 23.99 -15.12 14.62
N ALA A 70 23.26 -16.22 14.65
CA ALA A 70 23.76 -17.53 15.13
C ALA A 70 24.49 -18.34 14.06
N GLY A 71 24.60 -17.83 12.83
CA GLY A 71 25.21 -18.55 11.71
C GLY A 71 24.38 -19.71 11.20
N GLN A 72 23.08 -19.72 11.47
CA GLN A 72 22.15 -20.76 11.02
C GLN A 72 21.60 -20.45 9.62
N ALA A 73 20.97 -21.46 9.01
CA ALA A 73 20.38 -21.29 7.68
C ALA A 73 19.09 -20.46 7.73
N ALA A 74 18.75 -19.83 6.62
CA ALA A 74 17.50 -19.03 6.50
C ALA A 74 16.25 -19.87 6.79
N ALA A 75 16.29 -21.18 6.54
CA ALA A 75 15.18 -22.08 6.85
C ALA A 75 14.83 -22.13 8.34
N GLN A 76 15.72 -21.63 9.23
CA GLN A 76 15.48 -21.52 10.66
C GLN A 76 14.80 -20.19 11.05
N ALA A 77 14.32 -19.42 10.09
CA ALA A 77 13.58 -18.20 10.36
C ALA A 77 12.35 -18.47 11.22
N GLU A 78 12.05 -17.52 12.10
CA GLU A 78 10.79 -17.54 12.83
C GLU A 78 9.66 -17.04 11.91
N VAL A 79 8.50 -17.68 12.00
CA VAL A 79 7.32 -17.27 11.23
C VAL A 79 6.16 -17.11 12.21
N ARG A 80 5.48 -15.96 12.17
CA ARG A 80 4.27 -15.76 12.95
C ARG A 80 3.16 -15.14 12.12
N GLU A 81 1.92 -15.33 12.53
CA GLU A 81 0.77 -14.75 11.86
C GLU A 81 0.64 -13.26 12.18
N GLY A 82 0.07 -12.51 11.23
CA GLY A 82 -0.22 -11.10 11.40
C GLY A 82 0.85 -10.20 10.83
N THR A 83 0.70 -8.90 11.09
CA THR A 83 1.59 -7.87 10.58
C THR A 83 2.76 -7.60 11.52
N LEU A 84 3.88 -7.14 10.95
CA LEU A 84 5.06 -6.80 11.74
C LEU A 84 4.77 -5.61 12.66
N ALA A 85 4.20 -4.55 12.11
CA ALA A 85 3.85 -3.36 12.90
C ALA A 85 2.52 -3.60 13.61
N GLN A 86 2.51 -3.34 14.91
CA GLN A 86 1.31 -3.40 15.74
C GLN A 86 0.81 -1.97 15.91
N GLY A 87 -0.38 -1.66 15.43
CA GLY A 87 -0.88 -0.29 15.52
C GLY A 87 -2.28 -0.16 14.95
N ASP A 88 -2.74 1.08 14.86
CA ASP A 88 -4.11 1.38 14.46
C ASP A 88 -4.32 1.32 12.94
N MET A 89 -3.24 1.20 12.17
CA MET A 89 -3.30 1.23 10.71
C MET A 89 -2.59 0.02 10.11
N ALA A 90 -3.15 -0.50 9.04
CA ALA A 90 -2.57 -1.60 8.28
C ALA A 90 -2.34 -1.19 6.83
N LEU A 91 -1.26 -1.68 6.24
CA LEU A 91 -0.96 -1.47 4.83
C LEU A 91 -1.97 -2.23 3.99
N GLY A 92 -2.64 -1.55 3.07
CA GLY A 92 -3.68 -2.14 2.23
C GLY A 92 -3.34 -2.23 0.75
N GLY A 93 -2.36 -1.48 0.29
CA GLY A 93 -1.99 -1.48 -1.11
C GLY A 93 -0.92 -0.46 -1.42
N TYR A 94 -0.54 -0.38 -2.69
CA TYR A 94 0.52 0.53 -3.11
C TYR A 94 0.38 0.92 -4.58
N TRP A 95 0.99 2.05 -4.91
CA TRP A 95 1.36 2.44 -6.27
C TRP A 95 2.83 2.75 -6.30
N ILE A 96 3.47 2.46 -7.43
CA ILE A 96 4.79 3.01 -7.74
C ILE A 96 4.59 3.92 -8.95
N VAL A 97 5.03 5.16 -8.82
CA VAL A 97 4.84 6.19 -9.84
C VAL A 97 6.16 6.89 -10.16
N GLU A 98 6.25 7.45 -11.35
CA GLU A 98 7.30 8.39 -11.69
C GLU A 98 6.81 9.81 -11.52
N ALA A 99 7.63 10.66 -10.91
CA ALA A 99 7.31 12.06 -10.72
C ALA A 99 8.58 12.90 -10.80
N ALA A 100 8.42 14.16 -11.18
CA ALA A 100 9.56 15.06 -11.35
C ALA A 100 10.25 15.40 -10.03
N ASP A 101 9.47 15.53 -8.95
CA ASP A 101 9.95 15.91 -7.62
C ASP A 101 8.95 15.50 -6.55
N ASP A 102 9.28 15.76 -5.29
CA ASP A 102 8.42 15.47 -4.14
C ASP A 102 7.06 16.15 -4.23
N ALA A 103 7.01 17.38 -4.68
CA ALA A 103 5.75 18.12 -4.79
C ALA A 103 4.80 17.45 -5.78
N ALA A 104 5.32 17.02 -6.92
CA ALA A 104 4.55 16.30 -7.92
C ALA A 104 4.07 14.94 -7.37
N ALA A 105 4.94 14.21 -6.67
CA ALA A 105 4.59 12.93 -6.05
C ALA A 105 3.50 13.10 -4.99
N ARG A 106 3.59 14.13 -4.16
CA ARG A 106 2.56 14.43 -3.15
C ARG A 106 1.22 14.78 -3.81
N GLY A 107 1.26 15.48 -4.94
CA GLY A 107 0.05 15.77 -5.71
C GLY A 107 -0.63 14.51 -6.20
N LEU A 108 0.14 13.54 -6.69
CA LEU A 108 -0.39 12.24 -7.12
C LEU A 108 -0.94 11.46 -5.93
N ALA A 109 -0.24 11.47 -4.81
CA ALA A 109 -0.71 10.79 -3.58
C ALA A 109 -2.02 11.41 -3.08
N ALA A 110 -2.16 12.74 -3.15
CA ALA A 110 -3.41 13.41 -2.77
C ALA A 110 -4.57 12.96 -3.66
N GLN A 111 -4.36 12.85 -4.96
CA GLN A 111 -5.39 12.36 -5.87
C GLN A 111 -5.75 10.89 -5.59
N GLY A 112 -4.76 10.06 -5.31
CA GLY A 112 -4.99 8.66 -4.94
C GLY A 112 -5.75 8.53 -3.63
N SER A 113 -5.38 9.31 -2.62
CA SER A 113 -6.07 9.33 -1.32
C SER A 113 -7.53 9.77 -1.49
N TYR A 114 -7.77 10.79 -2.28
CA TYR A 114 -9.12 11.25 -2.60
C TYR A 114 -9.94 10.14 -3.27
N ALA A 115 -9.31 9.43 -4.23
CA ALA A 115 -9.99 8.39 -4.99
C ALA A 115 -10.42 7.21 -4.11
N CYS A 116 -9.52 6.70 -3.26
CA CYS A 116 -9.81 5.51 -2.47
C CYS A 116 -10.36 5.81 -1.07
N GLY A 117 -10.31 7.05 -0.62
CA GLY A 117 -10.86 7.44 0.68
C GLY A 117 -10.00 7.00 1.87
N GLN A 118 -8.72 6.73 1.65
CA GLN A 118 -7.80 6.26 2.68
C GLN A 118 -6.56 7.16 2.72
N PRO A 119 -5.94 7.33 3.89
CA PRO A 119 -4.68 8.07 3.97
C PRO A 119 -3.56 7.32 3.25
N MET A 120 -2.59 8.08 2.76
CA MET A 120 -1.46 7.52 2.02
C MET A 120 -0.14 8.08 2.53
N GLU A 121 0.89 7.27 2.43
CA GLU A 121 2.25 7.67 2.68
C GLU A 121 3.02 7.63 1.36
N VAL A 122 3.82 8.64 1.09
CA VAL A 122 4.62 8.69 -0.13
C VAL A 122 6.10 8.80 0.22
N ARG A 123 6.92 7.95 -0.40
CA ARG A 123 8.37 7.94 -0.20
C ARG A 123 9.07 7.71 -1.53
N ARG A 124 10.18 8.43 -1.74
CA ARG A 124 11.00 8.23 -2.93
C ARG A 124 11.79 6.92 -2.80
N LEU A 125 11.86 6.16 -3.89
CA LEU A 125 12.74 5.01 -3.96
C LEU A 125 14.19 5.47 -4.08
N GLN A 126 15.10 4.73 -3.45
CA GLN A 126 16.54 4.96 -3.61
C GLN A 126 16.98 4.51 -5.01
N GLY A 127 17.88 5.23 -5.57
CA GLY A 127 18.46 4.85 -6.87
C GLY A 127 18.09 5.71 -8.06
#